data_ae191b52ed987cb686a0bce0ab05ac5d
#
_entry.id   ae191b52ed987cb686a0bce0ab05ac5d
#
_cell.length_a   1.000
_cell.length_b   1.000
_cell.length_c   1.000
_cell.angle_alpha   90.00
_cell.angle_beta   90.00
_cell.angle_gamma   90.00
#
_symmetry.space_group_name_H-M   'P 1'
#
loop_
_entity.id
_entity.type
_entity.pdbx_description
1 polymer ?
#
loop_
_entity_poly.entity_id
_entity_poly.type
_entity_poly.pdbx_seq_one_letter_code
_entity_poly.pdbx_strand_id
1 'polypeptide(L)'
;MDVMLRLVTLCFHTFFIGINSEDPWTYDGRANVLKPSWHLCHKGKFQSPINVVPRMLLYDPMLRRLETQIPDTISGTLINKDNDLTFYVDNNTWNLANFSGGPFMYGYTLSEIKVKIGKTQSDGSEHRVDGRAFSAEIQLICYNSDLTNSLRKAQMLPYGVAIISIFAEAHPKEGNSAFSVFVDAASRVPWQGQDTHVPSLGLKAMLPDTIYYVTYEGSFTQPACLETVTWLIFNKPIKIKATQLDKLRHLRKRNQERSGTVTQNHIRTTMPLHNRPIRTNINTQKKRGSLCTMKRDAFYQSNECPDSSPTTGVPDKSALAPCGSK
;
A
#
# COMPACT_ATOMS: atom_id res chain seq x y z
N MET A 1 26.55 -35.84 -36.73
CA MET A 1 25.27 -35.67 -36.03
C MET A 1 25.41 -35.03 -34.64
N ASP A 2 26.65 -34.75 -34.20
CA ASP A 2 26.94 -34.21 -32.85
C ASP A 2 27.20 -32.72 -32.76
N VAL A 3 27.24 -32.00 -33.87
CA VAL A 3 27.49 -30.54 -33.86
C VAL A 3 26.20 -29.71 -33.79
N MET A 4 25.08 -30.26 -34.25
CA MET A 4 23.78 -29.57 -34.15
C MET A 4 23.11 -29.62 -32.76
N LEU A 5 23.48 -30.59 -31.94
CA LEU A 5 22.90 -30.73 -30.60
C LEU A 5 23.53 -29.81 -29.58
N ARG A 6 24.71 -29.24 -29.86
CA ARG A 6 25.39 -28.30 -28.96
C ARG A 6 24.96 -26.81 -29.14
N LEU A 7 24.38 -26.49 -30.28
CA LEU A 7 23.89 -25.12 -30.55
C LEU A 7 22.51 -24.82 -29.99
N VAL A 8 21.70 -25.83 -29.74
CA VAL A 8 20.36 -25.66 -29.15
C VAL A 8 20.43 -25.51 -27.62
N THR A 9 21.48 -26.02 -26.97
CA THR A 9 21.63 -25.91 -25.50
C THR A 9 22.20 -24.57 -25.07
N LEU A 10 22.79 -23.76 -25.96
CA LEU A 10 23.33 -22.44 -25.63
C LEU A 10 22.32 -21.29 -25.74
N CYS A 11 21.16 -21.48 -26.40
CA CYS A 11 20.15 -20.41 -26.55
C CYS A 11 19.13 -20.33 -25.39
N PHE A 12 19.11 -21.27 -24.44
CA PHE A 12 18.19 -21.23 -23.30
C PHE A 12 18.79 -20.68 -22.00
N HIS A 13 20.04 -20.20 -22.01
CA HIS A 13 20.71 -19.74 -20.77
C HIS A 13 20.85 -18.22 -20.61
N THR A 14 20.25 -17.42 -21.48
CA THR A 14 20.50 -15.94 -21.45
C THR A 14 19.27 -15.06 -21.27
N PHE A 15 18.18 -15.55 -20.66
CA PHE A 15 17.05 -14.64 -20.33
C PHE A 15 16.49 -14.84 -18.91
N PHE A 16 17.35 -15.18 -17.96
CA PHE A 16 17.08 -14.90 -16.56
C PHE A 16 17.96 -13.72 -16.12
N ILE A 17 17.63 -12.53 -16.56
CA ILE A 17 18.07 -11.34 -15.83
C ILE A 17 17.38 -11.44 -14.48
N GLY A 18 18.07 -12.06 -13.51
CA GLY A 18 17.72 -11.96 -12.11
C GLY A 18 17.62 -10.46 -11.82
N ILE A 19 16.46 -9.98 -11.44
CA ILE A 19 16.31 -8.66 -10.83
C ILE A 19 17.08 -8.80 -9.52
N ASN A 20 18.37 -8.48 -9.54
CA ASN A 20 19.16 -8.34 -8.33
C ASN A 20 18.55 -7.15 -7.60
N SER A 21 17.83 -7.43 -6.53
CA SER A 21 17.25 -6.45 -5.61
C SER A 21 18.32 -5.69 -4.80
N GLU A 22 19.59 -5.88 -5.13
CA GLU A 22 20.73 -5.34 -4.38
C GLU A 22 21.24 -3.99 -4.89
N ASP A 23 20.67 -3.49 -5.98
CA ASP A 23 21.06 -2.15 -6.46
C ASP A 23 20.52 -1.07 -5.49
N PRO A 24 21.39 -0.25 -4.89
CA PRO A 24 20.98 0.79 -3.97
C PRO A 24 20.09 1.81 -4.68
N TRP A 25 18.93 2.06 -4.11
CA TRP A 25 17.99 3.08 -4.59
C TRP A 25 17.41 3.84 -3.40
N THR A 26 16.93 5.04 -3.62
CA THR A 26 16.29 5.85 -2.57
C THR A 26 15.09 6.59 -3.12
N TYR A 27 14.15 6.95 -2.25
CA TYR A 27 13.06 7.86 -2.60
C TYR A 27 13.54 9.34 -2.61
N ASP A 28 14.68 9.64 -2.00
CA ASP A 28 15.28 10.96 -1.96
C ASP A 28 16.17 11.19 -3.19
N GLY A 29 15.61 11.75 -4.25
CA GLY A 29 16.37 12.19 -5.42
C GLY A 29 16.05 11.47 -6.72
N ARG A 30 16.24 12.20 -7.82
CA ARG A 30 15.92 11.76 -9.20
C ARG A 30 16.91 10.72 -9.76
N ALA A 31 18.10 10.64 -9.20
CA ALA A 31 19.21 9.93 -9.84
C ALA A 31 19.04 8.41 -9.88
N ASN A 32 18.42 7.82 -8.88
CA ASN A 32 18.37 6.36 -8.77
C ASN A 32 17.17 5.71 -9.46
N VAL A 33 16.13 6.49 -9.78
CA VAL A 33 14.94 6.01 -10.50
C VAL A 33 15.20 5.97 -12.00
N LEU A 34 16.29 6.57 -12.48
CA LEU A 34 16.63 6.70 -13.91
C LEU A 34 17.37 5.51 -14.52
N LYS A 35 17.49 4.39 -13.80
CA LYS A 35 18.10 3.19 -14.38
C LYS A 35 17.30 2.73 -15.60
N PRO A 36 17.97 2.43 -16.74
CA PRO A 36 17.29 1.94 -17.95
C PRO A 36 16.44 0.69 -17.70
N SER A 37 16.86 -0.17 -16.76
CA SER A 37 16.13 -1.38 -16.35
C SER A 37 14.81 -1.08 -15.63
N TRP A 38 14.58 0.13 -15.13
CA TRP A 38 13.39 0.54 -14.39
C TRP A 38 12.53 1.55 -15.16
N HIS A 39 12.49 1.41 -16.46
CA HIS A 39 11.80 2.34 -17.36
C HIS A 39 10.31 2.55 -16.97
N LEU A 40 9.64 1.54 -16.42
CA LEU A 40 8.26 1.68 -15.96
C LEU A 40 8.11 2.72 -14.85
N CYS A 41 9.10 2.88 -13.98
CA CYS A 41 9.05 3.88 -12.92
C CYS A 41 8.86 5.31 -13.42
N HIS A 42 9.22 5.59 -14.71
CA HIS A 42 9.10 6.91 -15.33
C HIS A 42 8.10 6.97 -16.46
N LYS A 43 8.03 5.89 -17.27
CA LYS A 43 7.23 5.86 -18.51
C LYS A 43 5.91 5.11 -18.31
N GLY A 44 5.78 4.37 -17.22
CA GLY A 44 4.55 3.65 -16.88
C GLY A 44 3.37 4.60 -16.70
N LYS A 45 2.20 4.14 -17.12
CA LYS A 45 0.97 4.92 -17.04
C LYS A 45 0.04 4.48 -15.92
N PHE A 46 0.28 3.29 -15.38
CA PHE A 46 -0.46 2.74 -14.26
C PHE A 46 0.34 2.80 -12.95
N GLN A 47 1.12 3.86 -12.78
CA GLN A 47 2.02 4.00 -11.64
C GLN A 47 1.30 4.34 -10.33
N SER A 48 1.86 3.84 -9.21
CA SER A 48 1.43 4.07 -7.83
C SER A 48 2.57 4.73 -7.03
N PRO A 49 2.25 5.42 -5.92
CA PRO A 49 0.93 5.67 -5.33
C PRO A 49 0.17 6.78 -6.05
N ILE A 50 -1.11 6.97 -5.70
CA ILE A 50 -1.95 8.05 -6.25
C ILE A 50 -2.51 8.96 -5.15
N ASN A 51 -2.97 10.13 -5.55
CA ASN A 51 -3.85 10.96 -4.73
C ASN A 51 -5.31 10.57 -5.03
N VAL A 52 -6.00 10.04 -4.05
CA VAL A 52 -7.42 9.70 -4.13
C VAL A 52 -8.23 10.97 -3.93
N VAL A 53 -8.97 11.38 -4.94
CA VAL A 53 -9.87 12.54 -4.87
C VAL A 53 -11.29 12.04 -4.66
N PRO A 54 -11.94 12.24 -3.50
CA PRO A 54 -13.23 11.62 -3.16
C PRO A 54 -14.34 11.90 -4.16
N ARG A 55 -14.39 13.09 -4.73
CA ARG A 55 -15.40 13.49 -5.74
C ARG A 55 -15.24 12.76 -7.09
N MET A 56 -14.07 12.15 -7.35
CA MET A 56 -13.79 11.40 -8.58
C MET A 56 -14.00 9.90 -8.42
N LEU A 57 -14.40 9.44 -7.25
CA LEU A 57 -14.64 8.03 -6.98
C LEU A 57 -15.89 7.55 -7.74
N LEU A 58 -15.75 6.43 -8.42
CA LEU A 58 -16.84 5.75 -9.09
C LEU A 58 -17.44 4.72 -8.15
N TYR A 59 -18.69 4.95 -7.73
CA TYR A 59 -19.43 3.94 -6.97
C TYR A 59 -19.72 2.72 -7.85
N ASP A 60 -19.29 1.57 -7.38
CA ASP A 60 -19.54 0.29 -8.04
C ASP A 60 -20.31 -0.63 -7.07
N PRO A 61 -21.61 -0.86 -7.31
CA PRO A 61 -22.45 -1.69 -6.45
C PRO A 61 -22.06 -3.18 -6.49
N MET A 62 -21.24 -3.60 -7.44
CA MET A 62 -20.73 -4.96 -7.53
C MET A 62 -19.53 -5.21 -6.62
N LEU A 63 -18.89 -4.15 -6.12
CA LEU A 63 -17.81 -4.26 -5.15
C LEU A 63 -18.38 -4.69 -3.79
N ARG A 64 -18.22 -5.96 -3.47
CA ARG A 64 -18.66 -6.55 -2.22
C ARG A 64 -17.65 -6.29 -1.11
N ARG A 65 -17.96 -6.75 0.09
CA ARG A 65 -17.02 -6.77 1.22
C ARG A 65 -15.80 -7.62 0.87
N LEU A 66 -14.61 -7.17 1.33
CA LEU A 66 -13.42 -8.02 1.33
C LEU A 66 -13.66 -9.21 2.28
N GLU A 67 -13.38 -10.40 1.79
CA GLU A 67 -13.39 -11.64 2.56
C GLU A 67 -11.98 -11.92 3.06
N THR A 68 -11.87 -12.30 4.33
CA THR A 68 -10.56 -12.51 4.97
C THR A 68 -10.56 -13.82 5.74
N GLN A 69 -9.55 -14.65 5.48
CA GLN A 69 -9.23 -15.83 6.29
C GLN A 69 -7.88 -15.56 6.95
N ILE A 70 -7.91 -14.98 8.13
CA ILE A 70 -6.72 -14.54 8.85
C ILE A 70 -6.63 -15.34 10.14
N PRO A 71 -5.52 -16.06 10.39
CA PRO A 71 -5.27 -16.72 11.65
C PRO A 71 -5.12 -15.69 12.78
N ASP A 72 -5.29 -16.13 14.02
CA ASP A 72 -5.18 -15.25 15.19
C ASP A 72 -3.81 -14.56 15.23
N THR A 73 -2.77 -15.28 14.87
CA THR A 73 -1.40 -14.76 14.75
C THR A 73 -0.69 -15.35 13.54
N ILE A 74 0.23 -14.56 12.99
CA ILE A 74 1.20 -15.00 11.97
C ILE A 74 2.60 -14.87 12.53
N SER A 75 3.51 -15.72 12.08
CA SER A 75 4.95 -15.62 12.35
C SER A 75 5.71 -15.15 11.12
N GLY A 76 6.91 -14.62 11.34
CA GLY A 76 7.72 -14.13 10.24
C GLY A 76 9.01 -13.46 10.70
N THR A 77 9.76 -12.96 9.74
CA THR A 77 11.03 -12.27 9.97
C THR A 77 10.91 -10.81 9.56
N LEU A 78 11.16 -9.90 10.50
CA LEU A 78 11.24 -8.47 10.25
C LEU A 78 12.67 -8.09 9.87
N ILE A 79 12.83 -7.43 8.73
CA ILE A 79 14.12 -6.96 8.22
C ILE A 79 14.10 -5.45 8.05
N ASN A 80 15.11 -4.77 8.59
CA ASN A 80 15.37 -3.37 8.29
C ASN A 80 16.17 -3.28 6.99
N LYS A 81 15.48 -3.01 5.88
CA LYS A 81 16.09 -2.77 4.57
C LYS A 81 16.46 -1.29 4.40
N ASP A 82 17.24 -0.99 3.36
CA ASP A 82 17.70 0.38 3.09
C ASP A 82 16.54 1.37 2.88
N ASN A 83 15.48 0.91 2.24
CA ASN A 83 14.38 1.75 1.79
C ASN A 83 13.02 1.39 2.38
N ASP A 84 12.93 0.36 3.19
CA ASP A 84 11.72 0.01 3.92
C ASP A 84 11.97 -0.96 5.08
N LEU A 85 10.98 -1.04 5.94
CA LEU A 85 10.90 -2.03 7.00
C LEU A 85 9.91 -3.09 6.56
N THR A 86 10.42 -4.29 6.28
CA THR A 86 9.63 -5.37 5.70
C THR A 86 9.56 -6.56 6.65
N PHE A 87 8.35 -7.02 6.93
CA PHE A 87 8.06 -8.27 7.60
C PHE A 87 7.73 -9.33 6.55
N TYR A 88 8.51 -10.38 6.48
CA TYR A 88 8.30 -11.55 5.64
C TYR A 88 7.55 -12.61 6.41
N VAL A 89 6.41 -13.04 5.90
CA VAL A 89 5.59 -14.09 6.51
C VAL A 89 6.28 -15.44 6.31
N ASP A 90 6.35 -16.25 7.37
CA ASP A 90 6.87 -17.60 7.28
C ASP A 90 5.96 -18.47 6.41
N ASN A 91 6.55 -19.25 5.50
CA ASN A 91 5.82 -20.14 4.58
C ASN A 91 5.29 -21.43 5.26
N ASN A 92 4.94 -21.35 6.53
CA ASN A 92 4.30 -22.47 7.21
C ASN A 92 2.91 -22.71 6.61
N THR A 93 2.73 -23.79 5.91
CA THR A 93 1.60 -24.12 5.03
C THR A 93 0.22 -24.15 5.71
N TRP A 94 0.14 -24.03 7.03
CA TRP A 94 -1.09 -24.22 7.80
C TRP A 94 -1.77 -22.92 8.29
N ASN A 95 -1.04 -21.79 8.31
CA ASN A 95 -1.53 -20.54 8.90
C ASN A 95 -1.27 -19.32 7.99
N LEU A 96 -1.63 -19.44 6.72
CA LEU A 96 -1.51 -18.30 5.79
C LEU A 96 -2.74 -17.39 5.88
N ALA A 97 -2.49 -16.09 5.89
CA ALA A 97 -3.57 -15.10 5.78
C ALA A 97 -3.98 -14.96 4.31
N ASN A 98 -5.26 -15.23 4.03
CA ASN A 98 -5.83 -15.17 2.69
C ASN A 98 -6.90 -14.11 2.59
N PHE A 99 -6.98 -13.49 1.40
CA PHE A 99 -7.91 -12.43 1.06
C PHE A 99 -8.58 -12.76 -0.26
N SER A 100 -9.90 -12.56 -0.34
CA SER A 100 -10.70 -12.76 -1.54
C SER A 100 -11.91 -11.83 -1.56
N GLY A 101 -12.72 -11.89 -2.61
CA GLY A 101 -13.88 -11.03 -2.73
C GLY A 101 -13.52 -9.54 -2.88
N GLY A 102 -14.45 -8.65 -2.60
CA GLY A 102 -14.24 -7.22 -2.86
C GLY A 102 -13.89 -6.94 -4.32
N PRO A 103 -12.73 -6.34 -4.63
CA PRO A 103 -12.27 -6.13 -5.99
C PRO A 103 -11.53 -7.34 -6.58
N PHE A 104 -11.25 -8.36 -5.78
CA PHE A 104 -10.40 -9.49 -6.15
C PHE A 104 -11.22 -10.61 -6.80
N MET A 105 -10.79 -11.02 -7.98
CA MET A 105 -11.38 -12.14 -8.73
C MET A 105 -10.81 -13.50 -8.30
N TYR A 106 -9.70 -13.51 -7.58
CA TYR A 106 -8.92 -14.67 -7.17
C TYR A 106 -8.66 -14.65 -5.66
N GLY A 107 -8.14 -15.76 -5.14
CA GLY A 107 -7.57 -15.83 -3.80
C GLY A 107 -6.16 -15.23 -3.78
N TYR A 108 -5.87 -14.44 -2.75
CA TYR A 108 -4.57 -13.81 -2.55
C TYR A 108 -4.01 -14.15 -1.17
N THR A 109 -2.79 -14.65 -1.14
CA THR A 109 -2.09 -15.05 0.08
C THR A 109 -1.07 -13.99 0.47
N LEU A 110 -1.07 -13.60 1.75
CA LEU A 110 -0.11 -12.63 2.31
C LEU A 110 1.32 -13.18 2.23
N SER A 111 2.23 -12.38 1.71
CA SER A 111 3.67 -12.67 1.62
C SER A 111 4.50 -11.72 2.46
N GLU A 112 4.19 -10.43 2.41
CA GLU A 112 4.99 -9.38 3.04
C GLU A 112 4.10 -8.30 3.67
N ILE A 113 4.57 -7.71 4.77
CA ILE A 113 3.99 -6.48 5.33
C ILE A 113 5.07 -5.41 5.31
N LYS A 114 4.76 -4.27 4.69
CA LYS A 114 5.66 -3.10 4.67
C LYS A 114 5.02 -1.95 5.42
N VAL A 115 5.85 -1.20 6.15
CA VAL A 115 5.42 0.02 6.83
C VAL A 115 6.11 1.21 6.17
N LYS A 116 5.31 2.09 5.60
CA LYS A 116 5.74 3.34 5.01
C LYS A 116 5.64 4.44 6.04
N ILE A 117 6.73 5.17 6.19
CA ILE A 117 6.85 6.33 7.08
C ILE A 117 7.60 7.44 6.37
N GLY A 118 7.21 8.67 6.64
CA GLY A 118 7.90 9.86 6.14
C GLY A 118 8.69 10.58 7.23
N LYS A 119 9.27 11.70 6.83
CA LYS A 119 10.10 12.54 7.73
C LYS A 119 9.27 13.19 8.84
N THR A 120 7.99 13.44 8.61
CA THR A 120 7.09 14.08 9.57
C THR A 120 5.85 13.23 9.85
N GLN A 121 5.08 13.58 10.86
CA GLN A 121 3.82 12.90 11.18
C GLN A 121 2.72 13.17 10.13
N SER A 122 2.80 14.27 9.41
CA SER A 122 1.81 14.68 8.40
C SER A 122 2.18 14.24 6.98
N ASP A 123 3.28 13.50 6.79
CA ASP A 123 3.75 13.09 5.47
C ASP A 123 4.35 11.68 5.54
N GLY A 124 3.58 10.72 6.04
CA GLY A 124 4.01 9.35 6.30
C GLY A 124 3.40 8.30 5.38
N SER A 125 2.33 8.61 4.64
CA SER A 125 1.73 7.68 3.70
C SER A 125 2.17 7.95 2.26
N GLU A 126 2.27 6.88 1.45
CA GLU A 126 2.50 6.99 0.00
C GLU A 126 1.24 7.48 -0.71
N HIS A 127 0.08 6.86 -0.44
CA HIS A 127 -1.19 7.35 -0.93
C HIS A 127 -1.64 8.59 -0.16
N ARG A 128 -2.37 9.46 -0.87
CA ARG A 128 -2.99 10.64 -0.30
C ARG A 128 -4.49 10.62 -0.55
N VAL A 129 -5.25 11.29 0.32
CA VAL A 129 -6.67 11.51 0.12
C VAL A 129 -6.90 13.01 0.12
N ASP A 130 -7.41 13.53 -1.00
CA ASP A 130 -7.61 14.97 -1.23
C ASP A 130 -6.36 15.82 -0.91
N GLY A 131 -5.19 15.33 -1.34
CA GLY A 131 -3.88 15.91 -1.09
C GLY A 131 -3.29 15.68 0.30
N ARG A 132 -4.07 15.20 1.27
CA ARG A 132 -3.62 14.90 2.64
C ARG A 132 -2.93 13.56 2.72
N ALA A 133 -1.74 13.53 3.29
CA ALA A 133 -1.06 12.29 3.71
C ALA A 133 -1.41 11.94 5.16
N PHE A 134 -1.22 10.66 5.51
CA PHE A 134 -1.38 10.13 6.86
C PHE A 134 -0.02 9.95 7.55
N SER A 135 -0.04 9.62 8.83
CA SER A 135 1.17 9.50 9.63
C SER A 135 2.03 8.29 9.26
N ALA A 136 1.39 7.24 8.73
CA ALA A 136 2.04 6.06 8.16
C ALA A 136 1.05 5.34 7.22
N GLU A 137 1.58 4.39 6.43
CA GLU A 137 0.80 3.47 5.62
C GLU A 137 1.35 2.06 5.78
N ILE A 138 0.48 1.11 6.13
CA ILE A 138 0.81 -0.30 6.23
C ILE A 138 0.32 -0.97 4.95
N GLN A 139 1.21 -1.66 4.25
CA GLN A 139 0.93 -2.33 2.99
C GLN A 139 1.05 -3.84 3.18
N LEU A 140 -0.06 -4.55 3.02
CA LEU A 140 -0.11 -6.01 3.00
C LEU A 140 0.05 -6.46 1.55
N ILE A 141 1.20 -7.05 1.22
CA ILE A 141 1.53 -7.49 -0.14
C ILE A 141 1.18 -8.96 -0.26
N CYS A 142 0.22 -9.24 -1.14
CA CYS A 142 -0.34 -10.56 -1.32
C CYS A 142 -0.12 -11.02 -2.77
N TYR A 143 0.23 -12.28 -2.95
CA TYR A 143 0.31 -12.90 -4.26
C TYR A 143 -0.93 -13.73 -4.57
N ASN A 144 -1.29 -13.78 -5.83
CA ASN A 144 -2.39 -14.60 -6.33
C ASN A 144 -2.05 -16.08 -6.20
N SER A 145 -2.65 -16.75 -5.22
CA SER A 145 -2.40 -18.15 -4.90
C SER A 145 -3.06 -19.14 -5.86
N ASP A 146 -4.05 -18.68 -6.65
CA ASP A 146 -4.70 -19.48 -7.67
C ASP A 146 -3.83 -19.59 -8.94
N LEU A 147 -2.95 -18.61 -9.17
CA LEU A 147 -2.07 -18.56 -10.34
C LEU A 147 -0.64 -19.07 -10.05
N THR A 148 -0.15 -18.87 -8.82
CA THR A 148 1.24 -19.20 -8.48
C THR A 148 1.43 -19.41 -6.99
N ASN A 149 2.57 -19.94 -6.60
CA ASN A 149 2.93 -20.23 -5.21
C ASN A 149 3.95 -19.24 -4.62
N SER A 150 4.24 -18.15 -5.27
CA SER A 150 5.22 -17.17 -4.75
C SER A 150 5.00 -15.78 -5.31
N LEU A 151 5.26 -14.77 -4.48
CA LEU A 151 5.22 -13.36 -4.88
C LEU A 151 6.17 -13.07 -6.05
N ARG A 152 7.37 -13.66 -6.06
CA ARG A 152 8.35 -13.48 -7.14
C ARG A 152 7.81 -13.84 -8.53
N LYS A 153 7.01 -14.92 -8.62
CA LYS A 153 6.36 -15.29 -9.89
C LYS A 153 5.14 -14.40 -10.16
N ALA A 154 4.34 -14.18 -9.13
CA ALA A 154 3.11 -13.40 -9.22
C ALA A 154 3.33 -11.98 -9.74
N GLN A 155 4.39 -11.31 -9.31
CA GLN A 155 4.67 -9.91 -9.70
C GLN A 155 4.87 -9.71 -11.22
N MET A 156 5.12 -10.78 -11.97
CA MET A 156 5.28 -10.75 -13.43
C MET A 156 3.98 -11.07 -14.18
N LEU A 157 2.91 -11.39 -13.47
CA LEU A 157 1.65 -11.83 -14.04
C LEU A 157 0.58 -10.74 -13.91
N PRO A 158 -0.29 -10.56 -14.91
CA PRO A 158 -1.50 -9.76 -14.77
C PRO A 158 -2.34 -10.30 -13.61
N TYR A 159 -2.92 -9.41 -12.79
CA TYR A 159 -3.65 -9.79 -11.57
C TYR A 159 -2.87 -10.69 -10.61
N GLY A 160 -1.55 -10.68 -10.73
CA GLY A 160 -0.70 -11.54 -9.90
C GLY A 160 -0.55 -11.03 -8.47
N VAL A 161 -0.70 -9.74 -8.24
CA VAL A 161 -0.45 -9.12 -6.93
C VAL A 161 -1.63 -8.27 -6.50
N ALA A 162 -2.03 -8.42 -5.24
CA ALA A 162 -2.90 -7.49 -4.54
C ALA A 162 -2.09 -6.79 -3.42
N ILE A 163 -2.28 -5.48 -3.28
CA ILE A 163 -1.73 -4.75 -2.14
C ILE A 163 -2.88 -4.08 -1.39
N ILE A 164 -3.01 -4.44 -0.11
CA ILE A 164 -4.02 -3.88 0.78
C ILE A 164 -3.35 -2.79 1.61
N SER A 165 -3.79 -1.55 1.42
CA SER A 165 -3.28 -0.37 2.11
C SER A 165 -4.15 0.00 3.30
N ILE A 166 -3.51 0.21 4.43
CA ILE A 166 -4.12 0.62 5.69
C ILE A 166 -3.42 1.90 6.13
N PHE A 167 -4.15 2.99 6.16
CA PHE A 167 -3.63 4.23 6.73
C PHE A 167 -3.53 4.15 8.24
N ALA A 168 -2.52 4.79 8.79
CA ALA A 168 -2.33 4.93 10.22
C ALA A 168 -2.23 6.41 10.62
N GLU A 169 -2.97 6.80 11.65
CA GLU A 169 -2.99 8.17 12.17
C GLU A 169 -2.41 8.21 13.58
N ALA A 170 -1.45 9.12 13.79
CA ALA A 170 -0.85 9.30 15.09
C ALA A 170 -1.84 9.85 16.10
N HIS A 171 -1.97 9.16 17.23
CA HIS A 171 -2.85 9.56 18.32
C HIS A 171 -2.05 9.68 19.64
N PRO A 172 -2.33 10.67 20.51
CA PRO A 172 -1.56 10.86 21.74
C PRO A 172 -1.65 9.70 22.73
N LYS A 173 -2.81 9.06 22.82
CA LYS A 173 -3.13 8.04 23.83
C LYS A 173 -3.44 6.67 23.23
N GLU A 174 -4.23 6.65 22.16
CA GLU A 174 -4.71 5.40 21.57
C GLU A 174 -3.64 4.79 20.65
N GLY A 175 -3.56 3.47 20.64
CA GLY A 175 -2.61 2.74 19.80
C GLY A 175 -3.14 1.37 19.43
N ASN A 176 -2.59 0.80 18.37
CA ASN A 176 -2.89 -0.53 17.89
C ASN A 176 -1.93 -1.55 18.54
N SER A 177 -2.46 -2.60 19.15
CA SER A 177 -1.66 -3.60 19.87
C SER A 177 -0.73 -4.39 18.95
N ALA A 178 -1.21 -4.80 17.77
CA ALA A 178 -0.40 -5.53 16.81
C ALA A 178 0.70 -4.64 16.22
N PHE A 179 0.40 -3.37 15.98
CA PHE A 179 1.43 -2.39 15.57
C PHE A 179 2.49 -2.19 16.65
N SER A 180 2.14 -2.31 17.94
CA SER A 180 3.12 -2.27 19.03
C SER A 180 4.14 -3.41 18.91
N VAL A 181 3.68 -4.64 18.66
CA VAL A 181 4.56 -5.80 18.44
C VAL A 181 5.52 -5.58 17.28
N PHE A 182 5.01 -5.02 16.18
CA PHE A 182 5.82 -4.68 15.01
C PHE A 182 6.90 -3.64 15.34
N VAL A 183 6.55 -2.55 16.05
CA VAL A 183 7.49 -1.49 16.45
C VAL A 183 8.54 -1.99 17.44
N ASP A 184 8.14 -2.84 18.38
CA ASP A 184 9.09 -3.42 19.36
C ASP A 184 10.06 -4.38 18.66
N ALA A 185 9.62 -5.12 17.65
CA ALA A 185 10.49 -5.90 16.78
C ALA A 185 11.46 -4.99 16.00
N ALA A 186 10.96 -3.91 15.40
CA ALA A 186 11.77 -2.94 14.66
C ALA A 186 12.86 -2.29 15.55
N SER A 187 12.56 -2.08 16.83
CA SER A 187 13.54 -1.53 17.80
C SER A 187 14.72 -2.46 18.06
N ARG A 188 14.60 -3.77 17.78
CA ARG A 188 15.70 -4.75 17.89
C ARG A 188 16.60 -4.78 16.66
N VAL A 189 16.18 -4.16 15.56
CA VAL A 189 16.91 -4.11 14.29
C VAL A 189 17.19 -2.67 13.83
N PRO A 190 17.86 -1.86 14.67
CA PRO A 190 18.03 -0.43 14.39
C PRO A 190 18.89 -0.15 13.15
N TRP A 191 19.73 -1.10 12.72
CA TRP A 191 20.62 -0.91 11.59
C TRP A 191 20.15 -1.63 10.34
N GLN A 192 20.40 -1.03 9.20
CA GLN A 192 20.18 -1.64 7.90
C GLN A 192 20.85 -3.02 7.78
N GLY A 193 20.10 -3.98 7.26
CA GLY A 193 20.53 -5.37 7.05
C GLY A 193 20.33 -6.26 8.28
N GLN A 194 19.90 -5.70 9.42
CA GLN A 194 19.52 -6.51 10.57
C GLN A 194 18.12 -7.10 10.40
N ASP A 195 17.95 -8.26 10.98
CA ASP A 195 16.67 -8.97 11.01
C ASP A 195 16.36 -9.50 12.41
N THR A 196 15.10 -9.77 12.66
CA THR A 196 14.63 -10.41 13.89
C THR A 196 13.39 -11.25 13.60
N HIS A 197 13.34 -12.44 14.17
CA HIS A 197 12.14 -13.28 14.09
C HIS A 197 11.06 -12.75 15.03
N VAL A 198 9.81 -12.73 14.54
CA VAL A 198 8.61 -12.34 15.27
C VAL A 198 7.66 -13.55 15.28
N PRO A 199 7.58 -14.27 16.38
CA PRO A 199 6.86 -15.55 16.43
C PRO A 199 5.34 -15.36 16.41
N SER A 200 4.84 -14.18 16.77
CA SER A 200 3.40 -13.93 16.91
C SER A 200 3.08 -12.46 16.61
N LEU A 201 2.45 -12.23 15.45
CA LEU A 201 1.91 -10.94 15.05
C LEU A 201 0.40 -11.05 14.81
N GLY A 202 -0.40 -10.32 15.57
CA GLY A 202 -1.86 -10.32 15.48
C GLY A 202 -2.36 -9.51 14.28
N LEU A 203 -2.20 -10.01 13.07
CA LEU A 203 -2.53 -9.30 11.83
C LEU A 203 -3.98 -8.78 11.81
N LYS A 204 -4.94 -9.56 12.33
CA LYS A 204 -6.35 -9.19 12.36
C LYS A 204 -6.60 -7.87 13.10
N ALA A 205 -5.82 -7.60 14.15
CA ALA A 205 -5.90 -6.36 14.90
C ALA A 205 -5.32 -5.14 14.15
N MET A 206 -4.54 -5.34 13.08
CA MET A 206 -4.06 -4.26 12.22
C MET A 206 -5.12 -3.82 11.20
N LEU A 207 -6.13 -4.65 10.91
CA LEU A 207 -7.17 -4.27 9.97
C LEU A 207 -8.12 -3.25 10.62
N PRO A 208 -8.51 -2.20 9.90
CA PRO A 208 -9.48 -1.25 10.40
C PRO A 208 -10.88 -1.87 10.44
N ASP A 209 -11.67 -1.44 11.44
CA ASP A 209 -13.08 -1.82 11.54
C ASP A 209 -13.91 -1.03 10.52
N THR A 210 -13.88 -1.49 9.28
CA THR A 210 -14.66 -0.95 8.16
C THR A 210 -14.79 -1.99 7.06
N ILE A 211 -15.91 -1.92 6.32
CA ILE A 211 -16.12 -2.68 5.09
C ILE A 211 -15.86 -1.83 3.85
N TYR A 212 -15.58 -0.55 4.03
CA TYR A 212 -15.47 0.43 2.95
C TYR A 212 -14.03 0.60 2.50
N TYR A 213 -13.86 0.66 1.19
CA TYR A 213 -12.55 0.79 0.57
C TYR A 213 -12.63 1.49 -0.79
N VAL A 214 -11.47 1.84 -1.26
CA VAL A 214 -11.22 2.34 -2.61
C VAL A 214 -10.31 1.34 -3.31
N THR A 215 -10.51 1.12 -4.62
CA THR A 215 -9.69 0.19 -5.39
C THR A 215 -9.34 0.76 -6.77
N TYR A 216 -8.13 0.45 -7.24
CA TYR A 216 -7.66 0.83 -8.57
C TYR A 216 -6.52 -0.11 -9.02
N GLU A 217 -6.29 -0.18 -10.33
CA GLU A 217 -5.17 -0.91 -10.92
C GLU A 217 -3.92 -0.01 -10.94
N GLY A 218 -2.80 -0.54 -10.43
CA GLY A 218 -1.60 0.23 -10.26
C GLY A 218 -0.32 -0.58 -10.33
N SER A 219 0.73 -0.07 -9.70
CA SER A 219 2.06 -0.66 -9.70
C SER A 219 2.59 -0.89 -8.29
N PHE A 220 3.67 -1.64 -8.21
CA PHE A 220 4.56 -1.52 -7.05
C PHE A 220 5.08 -0.08 -6.94
N THR A 221 5.28 0.38 -5.71
CA THR A 221 5.87 1.70 -5.44
C THR A 221 7.40 1.65 -5.39
N GLN A 222 7.97 0.45 -5.41
CA GLN A 222 9.41 0.18 -5.45
C GLN A 222 9.85 -0.22 -6.87
N PRO A 223 11.14 -0.02 -7.23
CA PRO A 223 11.67 -0.57 -8.48
C PRO A 223 11.49 -2.09 -8.59
N ALA A 224 11.13 -2.68 -9.77
CA ALA A 224 11.03 -2.03 -11.10
C ALA A 224 9.67 -1.38 -11.39
N CYS A 225 8.83 -1.06 -10.41
CA CYS A 225 7.54 -0.37 -10.56
C CYS A 225 6.57 -1.12 -11.49
N LEU A 226 6.53 -2.46 -11.38
CA LEU A 226 5.71 -3.33 -12.22
C LEU A 226 4.22 -3.01 -12.07
N GLU A 227 3.53 -2.86 -13.19
CA GLU A 227 2.12 -2.45 -13.27
C GLU A 227 1.18 -3.67 -13.23
N THR A 228 1.32 -4.49 -12.21
CA THR A 228 0.60 -5.78 -12.03
C THR A 228 -0.16 -5.83 -10.70
N VAL A 229 -0.39 -4.69 -10.08
CA VAL A 229 -0.95 -4.59 -8.73
C VAL A 229 -2.40 -4.12 -8.75
N THR A 230 -3.29 -4.88 -8.16
CA THR A 230 -4.62 -4.41 -7.75
C THR A 230 -4.53 -3.84 -6.34
N TRP A 231 -4.75 -2.55 -6.19
CA TRP A 231 -4.76 -1.87 -4.90
C TRP A 231 -6.14 -1.87 -4.25
N LEU A 232 -6.19 -2.18 -2.96
CA LEU A 232 -7.33 -1.95 -2.08
C LEU A 232 -6.88 -1.03 -0.95
N ILE A 233 -7.52 0.13 -0.81
CA ILE A 233 -7.21 1.11 0.23
C ILE A 233 -8.40 1.22 1.16
N PHE A 234 -8.25 0.82 2.41
CA PHE A 234 -9.32 0.99 3.40
C PHE A 234 -9.58 2.48 3.67
N ASN A 235 -10.84 2.85 3.76
CA ASN A 235 -11.26 4.23 3.96
C ASN A 235 -11.23 4.72 5.42
N LYS A 236 -10.77 3.89 6.35
CA LYS A 236 -10.67 4.23 7.77
C LYS A 236 -9.23 3.95 8.25
N PRO A 237 -8.53 4.94 8.83
CA PRO A 237 -7.20 4.70 9.38
C PRO A 237 -7.31 3.95 10.71
N ILE A 238 -6.25 3.24 11.04
CA ILE A 238 -6.03 2.76 12.41
C ILE A 238 -5.33 3.86 13.23
N LYS A 239 -5.52 3.84 14.55
CA LYS A 239 -4.82 4.74 15.46
C LYS A 239 -3.55 4.09 15.97
N ILE A 240 -2.44 4.80 15.91
CA ILE A 240 -1.12 4.40 16.42
C ILE A 240 -0.57 5.48 17.33
N LYS A 241 0.26 5.12 18.31
CA LYS A 241 0.87 6.13 19.19
C LYS A 241 1.94 6.91 18.46
N ALA A 242 1.98 8.24 18.65
CA ALA A 242 3.02 9.10 18.08
C ALA A 242 4.44 8.63 18.45
N THR A 243 4.63 8.16 19.67
CA THR A 243 5.92 7.61 20.15
C THR A 243 6.39 6.36 19.41
N GLN A 244 5.44 5.59 18.84
CA GLN A 244 5.77 4.42 18.01
C GLN A 244 6.36 4.84 16.66
N LEU A 245 5.80 5.88 16.05
CA LEU A 245 6.35 6.45 14.81
C LEU A 245 7.74 7.01 15.01
N ASP A 246 7.96 7.69 16.15
CA ASP A 246 9.28 8.24 16.45
C ASP A 246 10.32 7.14 16.58
N LYS A 247 10.01 6.01 17.22
CA LYS A 247 10.90 4.84 17.26
C LYS A 247 11.26 4.35 15.85
N LEU A 248 10.30 4.24 14.95
CA LEU A 248 10.55 3.81 13.57
C LEU A 248 11.40 4.81 12.77
N ARG A 249 11.27 6.10 13.03
CA ARG A 249 12.09 7.14 12.39
C ARG A 249 13.55 7.13 12.85
N HIS A 250 13.86 6.50 13.96
CA HIS A 250 15.23 6.37 14.46
C HIS A 250 15.98 5.17 13.87
N LEU A 251 15.38 4.39 12.97
CA LEU A 251 16.07 3.34 12.23
C LEU A 251 17.17 3.94 11.36
N ARG A 252 18.33 3.26 11.26
CA ARG A 252 19.56 3.81 10.70
C ARG A 252 20.00 3.09 9.45
N LYS A 253 20.63 3.84 8.53
CA LYS A 253 21.33 3.29 7.36
C LYS A 253 22.77 2.91 7.75
N ARG A 254 23.32 1.86 7.12
CA ARG A 254 24.61 1.28 7.42
C ARG A 254 25.79 2.27 7.31
N ASN A 255 25.70 3.25 6.41
CA ASN A 255 26.81 4.16 6.08
C ASN A 255 26.76 5.52 6.82
N GLN A 256 25.92 5.68 7.82
CA GLN A 256 25.70 6.97 8.48
C GLN A 256 26.15 7.01 9.93
N GLU A 257 27.32 6.41 10.21
CA GLU A 257 27.91 6.42 11.56
C GLU A 257 28.28 7.82 12.09
N ARG A 258 28.37 8.85 11.21
CA ARG A 258 28.85 10.20 11.53
C ARG A 258 27.82 11.32 11.46
N SER A 259 26.62 11.08 11.00
CA SER A 259 25.61 12.13 10.90
C SER A 259 24.41 11.81 11.78
N GLY A 260 23.98 12.79 12.57
CA GLY A 260 22.85 12.67 13.48
C GLY A 260 21.60 12.05 12.84
N THR A 261 20.60 11.79 13.64
CA THR A 261 19.33 11.17 13.29
C THR A 261 18.89 11.43 11.85
N VAL A 262 19.10 10.47 10.95
CA VAL A 262 18.57 10.56 9.59
C VAL A 262 17.21 9.91 9.62
N THR A 263 16.20 10.72 9.63
CA THR A 263 14.83 10.29 9.40
C THR A 263 14.75 9.63 8.03
N GLN A 264 14.52 8.32 8.01
CA GLN A 264 14.36 7.59 6.75
C GLN A 264 13.06 8.06 6.07
N ASN A 265 13.14 8.26 4.76
CA ASN A 265 11.97 8.50 3.92
C ASN A 265 11.65 7.24 3.13
N HIS A 266 10.57 6.57 3.51
CA HIS A 266 10.13 5.32 2.89
C HIS A 266 8.98 5.51 1.90
N ILE A 267 8.72 6.73 1.47
CA ILE A 267 7.56 7.07 0.64
C ILE A 267 7.97 7.53 -0.76
N ARG A 268 7.25 7.03 -1.75
CA ARG A 268 7.27 7.52 -3.12
C ARG A 268 6.27 8.67 -3.26
N THR A 269 6.61 9.68 -4.05
CA THR A 269 5.65 10.74 -4.40
C THR A 269 4.49 10.20 -5.21
N THR A 270 3.32 10.81 -5.09
CA THR A 270 2.12 10.43 -5.86
C THR A 270 2.34 10.60 -7.35
N MET A 271 1.80 9.64 -8.11
CA MET A 271 1.90 9.56 -9.57
C MET A 271 0.60 10.01 -10.22
N PRO A 272 0.67 10.51 -11.46
CA PRO A 272 -0.52 10.90 -12.23
C PRO A 272 -1.50 9.74 -12.42
N LEU A 273 -2.79 10.02 -12.35
CA LEU A 273 -3.83 9.00 -12.50
C LEU A 273 -3.97 8.47 -13.94
N HIS A 274 -3.66 9.26 -14.96
CA HIS A 274 -3.74 8.90 -16.38
C HIS A 274 -5.10 8.30 -16.79
N ASN A 275 -6.19 8.91 -16.33
CA ASN A 275 -7.58 8.50 -16.63
C ASN A 275 -7.97 7.10 -16.10
N ARG A 276 -7.21 6.51 -15.17
CA ARG A 276 -7.62 5.28 -14.51
C ARG A 276 -8.87 5.50 -13.66
N PRO A 277 -9.86 4.60 -13.74
CA PRO A 277 -10.99 4.66 -12.83
C PRO A 277 -10.55 4.29 -11.41
N ILE A 278 -11.00 5.05 -10.43
CA ILE A 278 -10.90 4.70 -9.02
C ILE A 278 -12.29 4.29 -8.58
N ARG A 279 -12.47 3.00 -8.26
CA ARG A 279 -13.77 2.45 -7.85
C ARG A 279 -13.87 2.38 -6.33
N THR A 280 -15.10 2.42 -5.82
CA THR A 280 -15.38 2.27 -4.40
C THR A 280 -16.73 1.59 -4.17
N ASN A 281 -16.84 0.87 -3.05
CA ASN A 281 -18.11 0.37 -2.56
C ASN A 281 -18.85 1.38 -1.66
N ILE A 282 -18.33 2.60 -1.54
CA ILE A 282 -18.96 3.69 -0.77
C ILE A 282 -19.98 4.38 -1.68
N ASN A 283 -21.26 4.28 -1.30
CA ASN A 283 -22.30 5.03 -2.00
C ASN A 283 -22.31 6.48 -1.50
N THR A 284 -21.80 7.39 -2.31
CA THR A 284 -21.72 8.81 -2.02
C THR A 284 -22.96 9.59 -2.43
N GLN A 285 -24.00 8.93 -2.97
CA GLN A 285 -25.24 9.62 -3.37
C GLN A 285 -25.94 10.20 -2.15
N LYS A 286 -26.36 11.45 -2.30
CA LYS A 286 -27.09 12.19 -1.29
C LYS A 286 -28.46 11.55 -1.05
N LYS A 287 -28.74 11.12 0.16
CA LYS A 287 -30.10 10.68 0.54
C LYS A 287 -30.94 11.93 0.87
N ARG A 288 -32.22 11.88 0.50
CA ARG A 288 -33.18 12.97 0.81
C ARG A 288 -33.20 13.20 2.34
N GLY A 289 -32.90 14.43 2.79
CA GLY A 289 -32.82 14.79 4.21
C GLY A 289 -31.49 14.53 4.90
N SER A 290 -30.48 13.96 4.23
CA SER A 290 -29.13 13.83 4.78
C SER A 290 -28.13 14.69 4.02
N LEU A 291 -27.17 15.26 4.75
CA LEU A 291 -26.18 16.15 4.15
C LEU A 291 -25.23 15.41 3.18
N CYS A 292 -24.79 14.22 3.55
CA CYS A 292 -23.91 13.40 2.72
C CYS A 292 -23.85 11.97 3.30
N THR A 293 -23.94 10.94 2.44
CA THR A 293 -23.87 9.54 2.89
C THR A 293 -22.50 9.17 3.42
N MET A 294 -21.43 9.82 2.97
CA MET A 294 -20.08 9.61 3.48
C MET A 294 -19.91 10.01 4.95
N LYS A 295 -20.78 10.88 5.50
CA LYS A 295 -20.66 11.33 6.90
C LYS A 295 -20.91 10.23 7.93
N ARG A 296 -21.65 9.17 7.60
CA ARG A 296 -22.02 8.11 8.56
C ARG A 296 -21.04 6.97 8.58
N ASP A 297 -20.59 6.53 7.41
CA ASP A 297 -19.96 5.21 7.26
C ASP A 297 -18.58 5.30 6.57
N ALA A 298 -18.16 6.48 6.11
CA ALA A 298 -16.85 6.68 5.50
C ALA A 298 -16.00 7.65 6.31
N PHE A 299 -14.74 7.34 6.50
CA PHE A 299 -13.82 8.20 7.21
C PHE A 299 -13.41 9.42 6.39
N TYR A 300 -13.22 9.24 5.09
CA TYR A 300 -12.84 10.32 4.17
C TYR A 300 -14.10 10.92 3.57
N GLN A 301 -14.27 12.21 3.79
CA GLN A 301 -15.40 12.97 3.27
C GLN A 301 -14.91 13.90 2.17
N SER A 302 -15.73 14.07 1.11
CA SER A 302 -15.56 15.18 0.21
C SER A 302 -15.96 16.47 0.93
N ASN A 303 -15.18 17.53 0.75
CA ASN A 303 -15.57 18.85 1.23
C ASN A 303 -16.79 19.42 0.48
N GLU A 304 -17.15 18.77 -0.64
CA GLU A 304 -18.28 19.14 -1.48
C GLU A 304 -19.32 18.02 -1.52
N CYS A 305 -20.50 18.28 -1.03
CA CYS A 305 -21.65 17.39 -1.24
C CYS A 305 -22.32 17.77 -2.57
N PRO A 306 -22.61 16.82 -3.47
CA PRO A 306 -23.33 17.12 -4.70
C PRO A 306 -24.72 17.69 -4.37
N ASP A 307 -25.09 18.79 -5.02
CA ASP A 307 -26.42 19.37 -4.86
C ASP A 307 -27.51 18.43 -5.35
N SER A 308 -28.60 18.37 -4.61
CA SER A 308 -29.72 17.48 -4.85
C SER A 308 -30.80 18.03 -5.79
N SER A 309 -30.54 19.17 -6.40
CA SER A 309 -31.51 19.79 -7.33
C SER A 309 -31.25 19.29 -8.74
N PRO A 310 -32.24 18.78 -9.47
CA PRO A 310 -32.14 18.65 -10.90
C PRO A 310 -32.14 20.06 -11.49
N THR A 311 -30.98 20.65 -11.64
CA THR A 311 -30.86 21.93 -12.36
C THR A 311 -30.95 21.66 -13.85
N THR A 312 -32.10 21.96 -14.41
CA THR A 312 -32.24 22.38 -15.82
C THR A 312 -31.61 23.78 -15.91
N GLY A 313 -30.29 23.86 -16.13
CA GLY A 313 -29.61 25.15 -16.27
C GLY A 313 -28.16 25.08 -15.84
N VAL A 314 -27.34 25.91 -16.47
CA VAL A 314 -25.91 26.10 -16.22
C VAL A 314 -25.58 26.12 -14.72
N PRO A 315 -24.59 25.35 -14.23
CA PRO A 315 -24.26 25.30 -12.79
C PRO A 315 -23.82 26.69 -12.29
N ASP A 316 -24.60 27.24 -11.37
CA ASP A 316 -24.21 28.41 -10.61
C ASP A 316 -23.07 28.06 -9.66
N LYS A 317 -21.89 28.62 -9.91
CA LYS A 317 -20.68 28.40 -9.11
C LYS A 317 -20.79 28.89 -7.65
N SER A 318 -21.87 29.62 -7.30
CA SER A 318 -22.08 30.17 -5.97
C SER A 318 -22.81 29.24 -4.99
N ALA A 319 -23.33 28.08 -5.44
CA ALA A 319 -24.19 27.20 -4.65
C ALA A 319 -23.47 26.04 -3.94
N LEU A 320 -22.15 25.96 -4.02
CA LEU A 320 -21.36 24.91 -3.35
C LEU A 320 -21.02 25.31 -1.92
N ALA A 321 -21.95 25.11 -1.00
CA ALA A 321 -21.64 25.22 0.42
C ALA A 321 -20.77 24.03 0.85
N PRO A 322 -19.62 24.25 1.52
CA PRO A 322 -18.80 23.19 2.06
C PRO A 322 -19.61 22.38 3.07
N CYS A 323 -19.41 21.06 3.09
CA CYS A 323 -19.96 20.20 4.15
C CYS A 323 -19.29 20.60 5.47
N GLY A 324 -19.84 21.66 6.11
CA GLY A 324 -19.30 22.25 7.32
C GLY A 324 -19.17 21.23 8.46
N SER A 325 -18.06 21.31 9.14
CA SER A 325 -17.83 20.71 10.44
C SER A 325 -18.87 21.19 11.44
N LYS A 326 -19.67 20.32 11.94
CA LYS A 326 -20.29 20.39 13.26
C LYS A 326 -20.09 19.08 13.97
#